data_a87046945384288f19a90b6a37b14abd
#
_entry.id   a87046945384288f19a90b6a37b14abd
#
_cell.length_a   1.000
_cell.length_b   1.000
_cell.length_c   1.000
_cell.angle_alpha   90.00
_cell.angle_beta   90.00
_cell.angle_gamma   90.00
#
_symmetry.space_group_name_H-M   'P 1'
#
loop_
_entity.id
_entity.type
_entity.pdbx_description
1 polymer ?
#
loop_
_entity_poly.entity_id
_entity_poly.type
_entity_poly.pdbx_seq_one_letter_code
_entity_poly.pdbx_strand_id
1 'polypeptide(L)'
;RVKIIHKLTKKITYNIFGYKNNPVWGQNFFDELSKCSMAINLSRGSPIKHYSSDRISSLLGNGLLTFIHDGYMYQDFFNKKEIVTYKNISDLNKKIIFYKNNPKLSKKIAFNGCKKAHQIFNNKLISNFIVQKTMNNKFISKYKWING
;
A
#
# COMPACT_ATOMS: atom_id res chain seq x y z
N ARG A 1 6.72 8.71 -11.87
CA ARG A 1 6.04 9.27 -10.67
C ARG A 1 5.62 10.72 -10.91
N VAL A 2 6.51 11.61 -11.29
CA VAL A 2 6.25 13.05 -11.50
C VAL A 2 5.06 13.29 -12.44
N LYS A 3 5.03 12.62 -13.62
CA LYS A 3 3.91 12.72 -14.58
C LYS A 3 2.55 12.32 -13.96
N ILE A 4 2.54 11.41 -12.99
CA ILE A 4 1.33 10.99 -12.28
C ILE A 4 0.90 12.10 -11.30
N ILE A 5 1.85 12.63 -10.51
CA ILE A 5 1.58 13.69 -9.53
C ILE A 5 0.90 14.91 -10.19
N HIS A 6 1.39 15.32 -11.38
CA HIS A 6 0.79 16.44 -12.12
C HIS A 6 -0.64 16.18 -12.63
N LYS A 7 -1.03 14.90 -12.75
CA LYS A 7 -2.37 14.49 -13.25
C LYS A 7 -3.34 14.16 -12.11
N LEU A 8 -2.92 14.25 -10.85
CA LEU A 8 -3.81 14.04 -9.72
C LEU A 8 -4.85 15.17 -9.62
N THR A 9 -6.02 14.83 -9.12
CA THR A 9 -7.11 15.79 -8.93
C THR A 9 -6.72 16.91 -7.98
N LYS A 10 -6.98 18.15 -8.35
CA LYS A 10 -6.75 19.32 -7.49
C LYS A 10 -7.80 19.53 -6.39
N LYS A 11 -8.82 18.66 -6.32
CA LYS A 11 -9.89 18.74 -5.31
C LYS A 11 -9.48 18.26 -3.92
N ILE A 12 -8.24 17.80 -3.76
CA ILE A 12 -7.66 17.31 -2.52
C ILE A 12 -6.26 17.90 -2.35
N THR A 13 -5.90 18.20 -1.10
CA THR A 13 -4.52 18.55 -0.75
C THR A 13 -3.71 17.27 -0.59
N TYR A 14 -2.50 17.27 -1.15
CA TYR A 14 -1.55 16.17 -1.07
C TYR A 14 -0.28 16.60 -0.35
N ASN A 15 0.17 15.80 0.60
CA ASN A 15 1.52 15.90 1.14
C ASN A 15 2.47 15.09 0.25
N ILE A 16 3.36 15.77 -0.45
CA ILE A 16 4.29 15.16 -1.40
C ILE A 16 5.70 15.49 -0.97
N PHE A 17 6.41 14.51 -0.44
CA PHE A 17 7.78 14.65 0.05
C PHE A 17 8.78 14.09 -0.96
N GLY A 18 9.99 14.68 -0.99
CA GLY A 18 11.07 14.26 -1.88
C GLY A 18 10.88 14.64 -3.35
N TYR A 19 9.97 15.58 -3.66
CA TYR A 19 9.77 16.12 -5.00
C TYR A 19 9.80 17.66 -5.00
N LYS A 20 8.85 18.33 -4.39
CA LYS A 20 8.81 19.78 -4.21
C LYS A 20 9.18 20.20 -2.79
N ASN A 21 8.91 19.33 -1.84
CA ASN A 21 9.27 19.50 -0.44
C ASN A 21 10.46 18.60 -0.10
N ASN A 22 11.18 18.94 0.97
CA ASN A 22 12.26 18.11 1.47
C ASN A 22 11.76 16.68 1.79
N PRO A 23 12.60 15.66 1.56
CA PRO A 23 12.28 14.30 2.00
C PRO A 23 12.20 14.25 3.52
N VAL A 24 11.34 13.38 4.04
CA VAL A 24 11.17 13.13 5.48
C VAL A 24 11.63 11.70 5.80
N TRP A 25 12.30 11.53 6.93
CA TRP A 25 12.91 10.29 7.36
C TRP A 25 12.66 10.04 8.85
N GLY A 26 12.85 8.80 9.28
CA GLY A 26 12.73 8.42 10.68
C GLY A 26 11.37 8.78 11.28
N GLN A 27 11.37 9.35 12.48
CA GLN A 27 10.14 9.73 13.18
C GLN A 27 9.29 10.73 12.41
N ASN A 28 9.91 11.73 11.76
CA ASN A 28 9.19 12.72 10.97
C ASN A 28 8.35 12.09 9.83
N PHE A 29 8.81 10.97 9.25
CA PHE A 29 8.03 10.23 8.25
C PHE A 29 6.74 9.64 8.87
N PHE A 30 6.81 9.05 10.05
CA PHE A 30 5.63 8.51 10.74
C PHE A 30 4.69 9.62 11.22
N ASP A 31 5.23 10.74 11.66
CA ASP A 31 4.44 11.91 12.07
C ASP A 31 3.64 12.47 10.87
N GLU A 32 4.26 12.52 9.69
CA GLU A 32 3.55 12.94 8.47
C GLU A 32 2.52 11.90 8.00
N LEU A 33 2.81 10.60 8.14
CA LEU A 33 1.83 9.55 7.85
C LEU A 33 0.60 9.65 8.77
N SER A 34 0.80 9.94 10.05
CA SER A 34 -0.29 10.04 11.04
C SER A 34 -1.29 11.14 10.72
N LYS A 35 -0.89 12.18 9.98
CA LYS A 35 -1.76 13.27 9.50
C LYS A 35 -2.59 12.89 8.27
N CYS A 36 -2.34 11.71 7.66
CA CYS A 36 -2.98 11.29 6.43
C CYS A 36 -4.01 10.19 6.70
N SER A 37 -5.12 10.20 5.95
CA SER A 37 -6.11 9.10 5.97
C SER A 37 -6.00 8.18 4.75
N MET A 38 -5.38 8.67 3.67
CA MET A 38 -5.25 7.99 2.39
C MET A 38 -3.83 8.15 1.85
N ALA A 39 -3.35 7.14 1.13
CA ALA A 39 -2.04 7.17 0.50
C ALA A 39 -2.02 6.48 -0.87
N ILE A 40 -1.17 6.96 -1.76
CA ILE A 40 -0.98 6.39 -3.10
C ILE A 40 0.38 5.69 -3.15
N ASN A 41 0.38 4.40 -3.43
CA ASN A 41 1.61 3.67 -3.67
C ASN A 41 2.07 3.87 -5.14
N LEU A 42 3.06 4.73 -5.35
CA LEU A 42 3.64 5.01 -6.67
C LEU A 42 5.03 4.38 -6.79
N SER A 43 5.19 3.34 -7.58
CA SER A 43 6.49 2.75 -7.90
C SER A 43 7.10 3.32 -9.19
N ARG A 44 8.38 3.06 -9.42
CA ARG A 44 9.06 3.41 -10.69
C ARG A 44 8.74 2.35 -11.76
N GLY A 45 8.68 2.78 -13.02
CA GLY A 45 8.48 1.88 -14.15
C GLY A 45 7.07 1.29 -14.26
N SER A 46 6.96 0.27 -15.09
CA SER A 46 5.74 -0.53 -15.25
C SER A 46 5.48 -1.40 -14.03
N PRO A 47 4.22 -1.70 -13.70
CA PRO A 47 3.90 -2.63 -12.63
C PRO A 47 4.50 -4.01 -12.88
N ILE A 48 5.09 -4.59 -11.85
CA ILE A 48 5.59 -5.97 -11.83
C ILE A 48 4.74 -6.74 -10.82
N LYS A 49 4.22 -7.91 -11.21
CA LYS A 49 3.40 -8.77 -10.36
C LYS A 49 4.06 -8.97 -8.98
N HIS A 50 3.31 -8.75 -7.92
CA HIS A 50 3.69 -8.90 -6.52
C HIS A 50 4.92 -8.08 -6.06
N TYR A 51 5.37 -7.12 -6.88
CA TYR A 51 6.46 -6.24 -6.43
C TYR A 51 6.05 -5.47 -5.17
N SER A 52 6.80 -5.65 -4.13
CA SER A 52 6.64 -4.94 -2.87
C SER A 52 7.80 -3.99 -2.61
N SER A 53 7.54 -2.90 -1.94
CA SER A 53 8.53 -1.97 -1.41
C SER A 53 8.16 -1.63 0.03
N ASP A 54 9.14 -1.16 0.80
CA ASP A 54 8.96 -0.70 2.19
C ASP A 54 7.80 0.28 2.32
N ARG A 55 7.54 1.07 1.26
CA ARG A 55 6.44 2.02 1.23
C ARG A 55 5.08 1.34 1.39
N ILE A 56 4.82 0.23 0.69
CA ILE A 56 3.52 -0.43 0.80
C ILE A 56 3.30 -1.00 2.18
N SER A 57 4.35 -1.56 2.79
CA SER A 57 4.31 -2.05 4.17
C SER A 57 4.05 -0.91 5.15
N SER A 58 4.73 0.23 4.96
CA SER A 58 4.53 1.42 5.79
C SER A 58 3.12 2.00 5.66
N LEU A 59 2.57 2.07 4.45
CA LEU A 59 1.23 2.64 4.23
C LEU A 59 0.13 1.74 4.80
N LEU A 60 0.14 0.45 4.46
CA LEU A 60 -0.85 -0.51 4.96
C LEU A 60 -0.69 -0.76 6.47
N GLY A 61 0.55 -0.94 6.94
CA GLY A 61 0.84 -1.21 8.34
C GLY A 61 0.44 -0.08 9.29
N ASN A 62 0.45 1.16 8.82
CA ASN A 62 0.00 2.32 9.60
C ASN A 62 -1.48 2.69 9.38
N GLY A 63 -2.25 1.83 8.71
CA GLY A 63 -3.70 1.98 8.62
C GLY A 63 -4.19 3.07 7.67
N LEU A 64 -3.41 3.40 6.62
CA LEU A 64 -3.87 4.32 5.60
C LEU A 64 -4.68 3.59 4.52
N LEU A 65 -5.74 4.22 4.01
CA LEU A 65 -6.41 3.72 2.81
C LEU A 65 -5.43 3.79 1.63
N THR A 66 -4.91 2.63 1.23
CA THR A 66 -3.82 2.57 0.26
C THR A 66 -4.35 2.28 -1.14
N PHE A 67 -4.05 3.19 -2.08
CA PHE A 67 -4.33 3.02 -3.50
C PHE A 67 -3.15 2.35 -4.20
N ILE A 68 -3.39 1.22 -4.86
CA ILE A 68 -2.37 0.40 -5.51
C ILE A 68 -2.79 0.16 -6.96
N HIS A 69 -1.85 0.33 -7.91
CA HIS A 69 -2.13 0.01 -9.31
C HIS A 69 -2.41 -1.49 -9.46
N ASP A 70 -3.47 -1.86 -10.20
CA ASP A 70 -3.96 -3.25 -10.33
C ASP A 70 -2.93 -4.18 -10.97
N GLY A 71 -2.06 -3.67 -11.83
CA GLY A 71 -0.98 -4.42 -12.44
C GLY A 71 0.06 -4.99 -11.47
N TYR A 72 0.04 -4.58 -10.18
CA TYR A 72 0.84 -5.24 -9.14
C TYR A 72 0.19 -6.51 -8.59
N MET A 73 -1.03 -6.84 -8.99
CA MET A 73 -1.78 -8.06 -8.61
C MET A 73 -1.91 -8.26 -7.09
N TYR A 74 -1.98 -7.16 -6.31
CA TYR A 74 -2.16 -7.23 -4.85
C TYR A 74 -3.53 -7.77 -4.45
N GLN A 75 -4.49 -7.80 -5.36
CA GLN A 75 -5.77 -8.50 -5.20
C GLN A 75 -5.63 -10.01 -4.98
N ASP A 76 -4.48 -10.60 -5.24
CA ASP A 76 -4.18 -12.02 -4.91
C ASP A 76 -4.02 -12.20 -3.38
N PHE A 77 -3.67 -11.14 -2.66
CA PHE A 77 -3.47 -11.16 -1.20
C PHE A 77 -4.56 -10.42 -0.43
N PHE A 78 -5.14 -9.38 -1.04
CA PHE A 78 -6.11 -8.50 -0.41
C PHE A 78 -7.37 -8.40 -1.26
N ASN A 79 -8.53 -8.36 -0.61
CA ASN A 79 -9.81 -8.14 -1.28
C ASN A 79 -10.19 -6.64 -1.33
N LYS A 80 -11.30 -6.32 -2.01
CA LYS A 80 -11.82 -4.95 -2.18
C LYS A 80 -12.25 -4.24 -0.88
N LYS A 81 -12.33 -4.98 0.25
CA LYS A 81 -12.62 -4.43 1.58
C LYS A 81 -11.36 -4.17 2.40
N GLU A 82 -10.18 -4.38 1.81
CA GLU A 82 -8.87 -4.29 2.47
C GLU A 82 -7.92 -3.33 1.76
N ILE A 83 -7.99 -3.22 0.43
CA ILE A 83 -7.23 -2.24 -0.38
C ILE A 83 -8.10 -1.64 -1.47
N VAL A 84 -7.62 -0.54 -2.07
CA VAL A 84 -8.21 0.06 -3.26
C VAL A 84 -7.25 -0.06 -4.43
N THR A 85 -7.61 -0.85 -5.44
CA THR A 85 -6.84 -0.93 -6.68
C THR A 85 -7.32 0.10 -7.70
N TYR A 86 -6.46 0.53 -8.63
CA TYR A 86 -6.81 1.42 -9.72
C TYR A 86 -6.08 1.01 -11.01
N LYS A 87 -6.73 1.24 -12.16
CA LYS A 87 -6.23 0.86 -13.50
C LYS A 87 -5.41 1.97 -14.17
N ASN A 88 -5.82 3.21 -13.98
CA ASN A 88 -5.22 4.39 -14.60
C ASN A 88 -5.51 5.65 -13.75
N ILE A 89 -4.96 6.79 -14.18
CA ILE A 89 -5.09 8.05 -13.43
C ILE A 89 -6.52 8.54 -13.32
N SER A 90 -7.34 8.36 -14.36
CA SER A 90 -8.75 8.76 -14.32
C SER A 90 -9.51 7.96 -13.26
N ASP A 91 -9.31 6.64 -13.23
CA ASP A 91 -9.91 5.75 -12.23
C ASP A 91 -9.40 6.09 -10.80
N LEU A 92 -8.08 6.34 -10.66
CA LEU A 92 -7.50 6.77 -9.38
C LEU A 92 -8.16 8.06 -8.88
N ASN A 93 -8.28 9.09 -9.71
CA ASN A 93 -8.88 10.37 -9.34
C ASN A 93 -10.35 10.22 -8.92
N LYS A 94 -11.13 9.41 -9.64
CA LYS A 94 -12.53 9.10 -9.28
C LYS A 94 -12.60 8.44 -7.90
N LYS A 95 -11.75 7.43 -7.65
CA LYS A 95 -11.71 6.71 -6.38
C LYS A 95 -11.26 7.59 -5.23
N ILE A 96 -10.26 8.43 -5.41
CA ILE A 96 -9.82 9.39 -4.39
C ILE A 96 -10.99 10.30 -3.96
N ILE A 97 -11.72 10.88 -4.92
CA ILE A 97 -12.88 11.74 -4.62
C ILE A 97 -13.98 10.94 -3.92
N PHE A 98 -14.26 9.72 -4.40
CA PHE A 98 -15.26 8.86 -3.79
C PHE A 98 -14.96 8.59 -2.32
N TYR A 99 -13.72 8.15 -1.99
CA TYR A 99 -13.35 7.84 -0.61
C TYR A 99 -13.18 9.07 0.28
N LYS A 100 -12.82 10.23 -0.28
CA LYS A 100 -12.89 11.51 0.43
C LYS A 100 -14.31 11.81 0.92
N ASN A 101 -15.30 11.59 0.06
CA ASN A 101 -16.71 11.85 0.35
C ASN A 101 -17.36 10.73 1.20
N ASN A 102 -16.67 9.60 1.39
CA ASN A 102 -17.15 8.46 2.17
C ASN A 102 -16.15 8.07 3.27
N PRO A 103 -15.88 8.96 4.27
CA PRO A 103 -14.80 8.76 5.25
C PRO A 103 -15.01 7.53 6.14
N LYS A 104 -16.25 7.17 6.49
CA LYS A 104 -16.55 5.97 7.27
C LYS A 104 -16.15 4.69 6.52
N LEU A 105 -16.46 4.61 5.22
CA LEU A 105 -16.07 3.49 4.37
C LEU A 105 -14.55 3.45 4.18
N SER A 106 -13.93 4.61 3.91
CA SER A 106 -12.49 4.77 3.80
C SER A 106 -11.76 4.21 5.02
N LYS A 107 -12.16 4.64 6.23
CA LYS A 107 -11.60 4.19 7.51
C LYS A 107 -11.78 2.68 7.72
N LYS A 108 -12.94 2.13 7.37
CA LYS A 108 -13.22 0.69 7.49
C LYS A 108 -12.29 -0.15 6.60
N ILE A 109 -12.10 0.26 5.34
CA ILE A 109 -11.21 -0.45 4.40
C ILE A 109 -9.75 -0.32 4.87
N ALA A 110 -9.31 0.86 5.28
CA ALA A 110 -7.97 1.11 5.81
C ALA A 110 -7.66 0.22 7.02
N PHE A 111 -8.59 0.13 7.98
CA PHE A 111 -8.47 -0.74 9.16
C PHE A 111 -8.36 -2.23 8.77
N ASN A 112 -9.22 -2.70 7.86
CA ASN A 112 -9.19 -4.08 7.39
C ASN A 112 -7.87 -4.39 6.67
N GLY A 113 -7.38 -3.48 5.82
CA GLY A 113 -6.11 -3.62 5.12
C GLY A 113 -4.92 -3.69 6.08
N CYS A 114 -4.89 -2.83 7.10
CA CYS A 114 -3.89 -2.84 8.16
C CYS A 114 -3.89 -4.19 8.91
N LYS A 115 -5.06 -4.62 9.40
CA LYS A 115 -5.21 -5.90 10.09
C LYS A 115 -4.73 -7.06 9.24
N LYS A 116 -5.11 -7.08 7.96
CA LYS A 116 -4.68 -8.12 7.01
C LYS A 116 -3.18 -8.10 6.77
N ALA A 117 -2.58 -6.92 6.56
CA ALA A 117 -1.14 -6.77 6.35
C ALA A 117 -0.35 -7.32 7.54
N HIS A 118 -0.75 -6.97 8.77
CA HIS A 118 -0.14 -7.51 9.99
C HIS A 118 -0.33 -9.03 10.15
N GLN A 119 -1.39 -9.61 9.60
CA GLN A 119 -1.60 -11.06 9.64
C GLN A 119 -0.72 -11.82 8.66
N ILE A 120 -0.52 -11.29 7.44
CA ILE A 120 0.14 -12.05 6.36
C ILE A 120 1.58 -11.60 6.07
N PHE A 121 1.95 -10.35 6.37
CA PHE A 121 3.27 -9.77 6.08
C PHE A 121 3.96 -9.23 7.34
N ASN A 122 3.82 -9.89 8.49
CA ASN A 122 4.53 -9.49 9.69
C ASN A 122 5.99 -10.03 9.70
N ASN A 123 6.85 -9.37 10.46
CA ASN A 123 8.26 -9.69 10.58
C ASN A 123 8.52 -11.14 10.98
N LYS A 124 7.75 -11.68 11.93
CA LYS A 124 7.90 -13.06 12.39
C LYS A 124 7.66 -14.09 11.27
N LEU A 125 6.60 -13.89 10.47
CA LEU A 125 6.33 -14.78 9.33
C LEU A 125 7.40 -14.68 8.25
N ILE A 126 7.84 -13.45 7.93
CA ILE A 126 8.86 -13.21 6.90
C ILE A 126 10.21 -13.79 7.36
N SER A 127 10.63 -13.54 8.60
CA SER A 127 11.88 -14.09 9.14
C SER A 127 11.86 -15.62 9.17
N ASN A 128 10.76 -16.23 9.63
CA ASN A 128 10.60 -17.68 9.61
C ASN A 128 10.69 -18.25 8.19
N PHE A 129 10.06 -17.58 7.20
CA PHE A 129 10.14 -17.99 5.81
C PHE A 129 11.58 -17.98 5.31
N ILE A 130 12.32 -16.89 5.56
CA ILE A 130 13.73 -16.76 5.16
C ILE A 130 14.55 -17.89 5.76
N VAL A 131 14.46 -18.12 7.08
CA VAL A 131 15.21 -19.18 7.77
C VAL A 131 14.85 -20.55 7.21
N GLN A 132 13.57 -20.88 7.05
CA GLN A 132 13.15 -22.18 6.51
C GLN A 132 13.65 -22.36 5.06
N LYS A 133 13.61 -21.31 4.24
CA LYS A 133 14.12 -21.39 2.87
C LYS A 133 15.62 -21.60 2.83
N THR A 134 16.39 -20.88 3.67
CA THR A 134 17.85 -21.01 3.76
C THR A 134 18.27 -22.39 4.24
N MET A 135 17.56 -22.95 5.20
CA MET A 135 17.85 -24.28 5.78
C MET A 135 17.29 -25.45 4.95
N ASN A 136 16.76 -25.19 3.76
CA ASN A 136 16.11 -26.20 2.89
C ASN A 136 15.02 -27.03 3.58
N ASN A 137 14.38 -26.49 4.61
CA ASN A 137 13.29 -27.16 5.30
C ASN A 137 12.04 -27.24 4.39
N LYS A 138 11.29 -28.33 4.50
CA LYS A 138 9.98 -28.44 3.82
C LYS A 138 9.06 -27.33 4.31
N PHE A 139 8.55 -26.51 3.38
CA PHE A 139 7.59 -25.48 3.73
C PHE A 139 6.28 -26.10 4.22
N ILE A 140 5.89 -25.75 5.43
CA ILE A 140 4.51 -25.92 5.87
C ILE A 140 3.71 -24.84 5.14
N SER A 141 2.57 -25.21 4.53
CA SER A 141 1.71 -24.42 3.62
C SER A 141 1.07 -23.15 4.21
N LYS A 142 1.69 -22.53 5.23
CA LYS A 142 1.15 -21.35 5.93
C LYS A 142 1.47 -19.99 5.27
N TYR A 143 2.28 -20.00 4.24
CA TYR A 143 2.72 -18.76 3.58
C TYR A 143 1.90 -18.52 2.32
N LYS A 144 0.97 -17.56 2.38
CA LYS A 144 0.04 -17.28 1.27
C LYS A 144 0.72 -16.79 -0.01
N TRP A 145 1.94 -16.25 0.08
CA TRP A 145 2.70 -15.76 -1.07
C TRP A 145 3.47 -16.84 -1.85
N ILE A 146 3.48 -18.10 -1.37
CA ILE A 146 4.14 -19.20 -2.08
C ILE A 146 3.26 -19.76 -3.20
N ASN A 147 1.94 -19.69 -3.04
CA ASN A 147 0.94 -20.29 -3.94
C ASN A 147 0.21 -19.23 -4.79
N GLY A 148 0.76 -18.02 -4.90
CA GLY A 148 0.22 -16.91 -5.68
C GLY A 148 0.79 -16.79 -7.08
#